data_726829b4d97b3f852e2a8c9cf60edee0
#
_entry.id   726829b4d97b3f852e2a8c9cf60edee0
#
_cell.length_a   1.000
_cell.length_b   1.000
_cell.length_c   1.000
_cell.angle_alpha   90.00
_cell.angle_beta   90.00
_cell.angle_gamma   90.00
#
_symmetry.space_group_name_H-M   'P 1'
#
loop_
_entity.id
_entity.type
_entity.pdbx_description
1 polymer ?
#
loop_
_entity_poly.entity_id
_entity_poly.type
_entity_poly.pdbx_seq_one_letter_code
_entity_poly.pdbx_strand_id
1 'polypeptide(L)'
;MVDLFKNDENTSKTFIKKIKFLSKVVDIKNPAKINLVFYKNENGKPSNEIWKSFIISCEKGKKINEVSFEKKPILFPKEGVFIGFEWIMNEENSYTKKVTNNYPDGTKTTEKNTYINPSIFCQDSEQNNLFIIIKSRS
;
A
#
# COMPACT_ATOMS: atom_id res chain seq x y z
N MET A 1 0.83 -6.94 1.76
CA MET A 1 0.01 -6.92 0.51
C MET A 1 0.91 -6.60 -0.67
N VAL A 2 0.96 -7.47 -1.64
CA VAL A 2 1.80 -7.34 -2.83
C VAL A 2 1.03 -7.88 -4.04
N ASP A 3 0.89 -7.07 -5.07
CA ASP A 3 0.24 -7.46 -6.31
C ASP A 3 1.22 -7.45 -7.48
N LEU A 4 1.06 -8.41 -8.39
CA LEU A 4 1.88 -8.48 -9.60
C LEU A 4 1.22 -7.65 -10.71
N PHE A 5 2.01 -6.81 -11.34
CA PHE A 5 1.61 -6.05 -12.51
C PHE A 5 2.49 -6.46 -13.68
N LYS A 6 1.88 -6.80 -14.80
CA LYS A 6 2.58 -7.27 -15.99
C LYS A 6 2.62 -6.19 -17.05
N ASN A 7 3.73 -6.14 -17.77
CA ASN A 7 3.86 -5.29 -18.95
C ASN A 7 3.47 -6.08 -20.17
N ASP A 8 2.26 -5.81 -20.71
CA ASP A 8 1.72 -6.50 -21.86
C ASP A 8 2.18 -5.91 -23.19
N GLU A 9 2.91 -4.81 -23.17
CA GLU A 9 3.40 -4.18 -24.39
C GLU A 9 4.80 -4.68 -24.74
N ASN A 10 4.92 -5.27 -25.93
CA ASN A 10 6.15 -5.95 -26.35
C ASN A 10 7.13 -5.08 -27.13
N THR A 11 6.75 -3.88 -27.56
CA THR A 11 7.49 -3.17 -28.59
C THR A 11 8.09 -1.84 -28.19
N SER A 12 7.70 -1.27 -27.04
CA SER A 12 8.22 0.02 -26.60
C SER A 12 8.57 0.00 -25.13
N LYS A 13 9.45 0.90 -24.73
CA LYS A 13 9.74 1.10 -23.34
C LYS A 13 8.54 1.70 -22.64
N THR A 14 8.10 1.05 -21.59
CA THR A 14 6.95 1.45 -20.80
C THR A 14 7.42 1.94 -19.43
N PHE A 15 6.86 3.04 -18.98
CA PHE A 15 7.22 3.64 -17.70
C PHE A 15 6.02 3.72 -16.78
N ILE A 16 6.26 3.52 -15.49
CA ILE A 16 5.25 3.76 -14.47
C ILE A 16 5.16 5.27 -14.26
N LYS A 17 4.00 5.84 -14.53
CA LYS A 17 3.74 7.27 -14.39
C LYS A 17 3.24 7.63 -13.01
N LYS A 18 2.25 6.90 -12.53
CA LYS A 18 1.59 7.16 -11.26
C LYS A 18 1.10 5.89 -10.63
N ILE A 19 1.03 5.91 -9.31
CA ILE A 19 0.34 4.88 -8.52
C ILE A 19 -0.69 5.59 -7.65
N LYS A 20 -1.92 5.09 -7.66
CA LYS A 20 -3.01 5.59 -6.82
C LYS A 20 -3.50 4.49 -5.90
N PHE A 21 -3.77 4.83 -4.66
CA PHE A 21 -4.33 3.89 -3.70
C PHE A 21 -5.20 4.62 -2.67
N LEU A 22 -6.13 3.87 -2.10
CA LEU A 22 -7.05 4.39 -1.09
C LEU A 22 -6.57 4.00 0.29
N SER A 23 -6.43 4.99 1.18
CA SER A 23 -6.04 4.76 2.57
C SER A 23 -7.05 5.35 3.54
N LYS A 24 -6.99 4.87 4.77
CA LYS A 24 -7.72 5.45 5.90
C LYS A 24 -6.79 5.59 7.08
N VAL A 25 -6.74 6.78 7.66
CA VAL A 25 -5.94 7.12 8.84
C VAL A 25 -6.88 7.62 9.93
N VAL A 26 -6.82 7.00 11.11
CA VAL A 26 -7.68 7.36 12.25
C VAL A 26 -6.86 7.47 13.54
N ASP A 27 -7.39 8.27 14.45
CA ASP A 27 -6.94 8.34 15.85
C ASP A 27 -5.46 8.68 16.08
N ILE A 28 -4.83 9.35 15.12
CA ILE A 28 -3.49 9.92 15.27
C ILE A 28 -3.51 11.39 14.85
N LYS A 29 -2.56 12.14 15.36
CA LYS A 29 -2.50 13.60 15.19
C LYS A 29 -1.90 14.01 13.86
N ASN A 30 -0.88 13.30 13.40
CA ASN A 30 -0.12 13.58 12.18
C ASN A 30 -0.47 12.58 11.10
N PRO A 31 -0.12 12.85 9.83
CA PRO A 31 -0.25 11.85 8.76
C PRO A 31 0.48 10.56 9.10
N ALA A 32 -0.09 9.44 8.70
CA ALA A 32 0.57 8.14 8.84
C ALA A 32 1.49 7.89 7.66
N LYS A 33 2.57 7.15 7.89
CA LYS A 33 3.51 6.80 6.84
C LYS A 33 3.45 5.31 6.54
N ILE A 34 3.52 4.98 5.27
CA ILE A 34 3.59 3.60 4.80
C ILE A 34 4.69 3.48 3.75
N ASN A 35 5.31 2.32 3.65
CA ASN A 35 6.33 2.08 2.67
C ASN A 35 5.73 1.41 1.43
N LEU A 36 5.83 2.07 0.29
CA LEU A 36 5.45 1.53 -1.02
C LEU A 36 6.67 0.81 -1.57
N VAL A 37 6.56 -0.49 -1.83
CA VAL A 37 7.68 -1.34 -2.19
C VAL A 37 7.49 -2.02 -3.53
N PHE A 38 8.56 -2.11 -4.30
CA PHE A 38 8.60 -2.79 -5.59
C PHE A 38 9.56 -3.96 -5.52
N TYR A 39 9.11 -5.11 -6.00
CA TYR A 39 9.92 -6.30 -6.15
C TYR A 39 9.92 -6.76 -7.60
N LYS A 40 11.04 -7.17 -8.11
CA LYS A 40 11.11 -7.79 -9.43
C LYS A 40 10.43 -9.15 -9.43
N ASN A 41 9.86 -9.52 -10.56
CA ASN A 41 9.26 -10.83 -10.73
C ASN A 41 10.34 -11.87 -11.03
N GLU A 42 10.50 -12.84 -10.15
CA GLU A 42 11.37 -14.00 -10.33
C GLU A 42 10.51 -15.25 -10.43
N ASN A 43 10.26 -15.70 -11.65
CA ASN A 43 9.49 -16.93 -11.92
C ASN A 43 8.09 -16.92 -11.25
N GLY A 44 7.40 -15.79 -11.30
CA GLY A 44 6.05 -15.65 -10.75
C GLY A 44 5.99 -15.31 -9.27
N LYS A 45 7.14 -15.09 -8.63
CA LYS A 45 7.23 -14.72 -7.23
C LYS A 45 8.00 -13.43 -7.05
N PRO A 46 7.72 -12.65 -5.98
CA PRO A 46 8.56 -11.50 -5.67
C PRO A 46 9.99 -11.93 -5.37
N SER A 47 10.95 -11.16 -5.87
CA SER A 47 12.36 -11.38 -5.53
C SER A 47 12.59 -11.18 -4.02
N ASN A 48 13.67 -11.75 -3.48
CA ASN A 48 13.99 -11.62 -2.07
C ASN A 48 14.42 -10.22 -1.67
N GLU A 49 14.86 -9.43 -2.62
CA GLU A 49 15.33 -8.07 -2.37
C GLU A 49 14.35 -7.04 -2.90
N ILE A 50 14.18 -5.95 -2.14
CA ILE A 50 13.40 -4.81 -2.58
C ILE A 50 14.14 -4.13 -3.72
N TRP A 51 13.44 -3.93 -4.84
CA TRP A 51 14.00 -3.21 -5.99
C TRP A 51 13.94 -1.70 -5.79
N LYS A 52 12.78 -1.19 -5.37
CA LYS A 52 12.58 0.23 -5.06
C LYS A 52 11.62 0.37 -3.89
N SER A 53 11.81 1.41 -3.10
CA SER A 53 10.90 1.72 -2.00
C SER A 53 10.72 3.22 -1.84
N PHE A 54 9.51 3.62 -1.43
CA PHE A 54 9.15 5.01 -1.23
C PHE A 54 8.28 5.15 0.01
N ILE A 55 8.64 6.07 0.90
CA ILE A 55 7.81 6.36 2.07
C ILE A 55 6.75 7.36 1.66
N ILE A 56 5.48 6.99 1.87
CA ILE A 56 4.32 7.79 1.50
C ILE A 56 3.62 8.27 2.76
N SER A 57 3.34 9.57 2.83
CA SER A 57 2.52 10.14 3.90
C SER A 57 1.04 10.07 3.51
N CYS A 58 0.25 9.46 4.39
CA CYS A 58 -1.20 9.33 4.21
C CYS A 58 -1.91 10.27 5.18
N GLU A 59 -2.69 11.18 4.64
CA GLU A 59 -3.45 12.16 5.41
C GLU A 59 -4.59 11.51 6.20
N LYS A 60 -5.05 12.20 7.24
CA LYS A 60 -6.16 11.76 8.07
C LYS A 60 -7.43 11.54 7.26
N GLY A 61 -8.21 10.55 7.66
CA GLY A 61 -9.46 10.20 7.03
C GLY A 61 -9.25 9.25 5.85
N LYS A 62 -10.32 9.06 5.10
CA LYS A 62 -10.31 8.22 3.90
C LYS A 62 -9.90 9.06 2.70
N LYS A 63 -8.75 8.76 2.12
CA LYS A 63 -8.14 9.56 1.06
C LYS A 63 -7.60 8.69 -0.06
N ILE A 64 -7.69 9.20 -1.28
CA ILE A 64 -6.98 8.66 -2.42
C ILE A 64 -5.60 9.30 -2.44
N ASN A 65 -4.57 8.47 -2.40
CA ASN A 65 -3.18 8.91 -2.48
C ASN A 65 -2.67 8.73 -3.90
N GLU A 66 -1.93 9.69 -4.37
CA GLU A 66 -1.33 9.66 -5.69
C GLU A 66 0.17 9.85 -5.57
N VAL A 67 0.92 8.90 -6.09
CA VAL A 67 2.38 8.95 -6.13
C VAL A 67 2.79 9.11 -7.58
N SER A 68 3.42 10.23 -7.91
CA SER A 68 3.84 10.55 -9.27
C SER A 68 5.33 10.25 -9.46
N PHE A 69 5.66 9.60 -10.57
CA PHE A 69 7.02 9.30 -10.98
C PHE A 69 7.41 10.04 -12.27
N GLU A 70 6.70 11.13 -12.58
CA GLU A 70 6.97 11.89 -13.81
C GLU A 70 8.36 12.50 -13.85
N LYS A 71 8.90 12.92 -12.71
CA LYS A 71 10.25 13.51 -12.62
C LYS A 71 11.36 12.48 -12.69
N LYS A 72 11.11 11.27 -12.17
CA LYS A 72 12.02 10.14 -12.22
C LYS A 72 11.24 8.90 -12.65
N PRO A 73 11.00 8.75 -13.95
CA PRO A 73 10.21 7.61 -14.43
C PRO A 73 10.84 6.29 -14.06
N ILE A 74 9.99 5.33 -13.70
CA ILE A 74 10.41 3.97 -13.40
C ILE A 74 10.13 3.11 -14.61
N LEU A 75 11.19 2.55 -15.21
CA LEU A 75 11.05 1.65 -16.34
C LEU A 75 10.32 0.38 -15.88
N PHE A 76 9.19 0.09 -16.53
CA PHE A 76 8.38 -1.08 -16.20
C PHE A 76 9.06 -2.34 -16.75
N PRO A 77 9.47 -3.30 -15.90
CA PRO A 77 10.16 -4.50 -16.37
C PRO A 77 9.28 -5.36 -17.27
N LYS A 78 9.88 -6.01 -18.26
CA LYS A 78 9.15 -6.93 -19.16
C LYS A 78 8.49 -8.08 -18.41
N GLU A 79 9.15 -8.59 -17.41
CA GLU A 79 8.67 -9.71 -16.59
C GLU A 79 7.54 -9.30 -15.63
N GLY A 80 7.26 -8.01 -15.55
CA GLY A 80 6.34 -7.47 -14.57
C GLY A 80 7.03 -7.10 -13.26
N VAL A 81 6.26 -6.51 -12.38
CA VAL A 81 6.75 -6.06 -11.08
C VAL A 81 5.70 -6.35 -10.02
N PHE A 82 6.14 -6.77 -8.84
CA PHE A 82 5.27 -6.85 -7.67
C PHE A 82 5.32 -5.52 -6.95
N ILE A 83 4.15 -4.96 -6.66
CA ILE A 83 4.00 -3.71 -5.95
C ILE A 83 3.13 -3.95 -4.73
N GLY A 84 3.59 -3.48 -3.59
CA GLY A 84 2.86 -3.67 -2.35
C GLY A 84 3.22 -2.64 -1.30
N PHE A 85 2.76 -2.92 -0.10
CA PHE A 85 2.95 -2.02 1.03
C PHE A 85 3.58 -2.76 2.20
N GLU A 86 4.49 -2.08 2.87
CA GLU A 86 5.01 -2.50 4.16
C GLU A 86 4.64 -1.46 5.20
N TRP A 87 4.01 -1.91 6.28
CA TRP A 87 3.63 -1.03 7.38
C TRP A 87 4.82 -0.69 8.24
N ILE A 88 4.92 0.60 8.60
CA ILE A 88 5.97 1.08 9.49
C ILE A 88 5.47 0.99 10.92
N MET A 89 5.99 0.04 11.68
CA MET A 89 5.57 -0.26 13.05
C MET A 89 6.27 0.67 14.04
N ASN A 90 5.70 1.84 14.29
CA ASN A 90 6.22 2.78 15.27
C ASN A 90 5.07 3.49 16.00
N GLU A 91 5.42 4.25 17.05
CA GLU A 91 4.43 4.96 17.85
C GLU A 91 3.67 6.02 17.07
N GLU A 92 4.32 6.70 16.13
CA GLU A 92 3.70 7.77 15.35
C GLU A 92 2.57 7.26 14.46
N ASN A 93 2.68 6.02 13.99
CA ASN A 93 1.67 5.38 13.15
C ASN A 93 0.64 4.59 13.96
N SER A 94 0.86 4.40 15.26
CA SER A 94 0.06 3.54 16.10
C SER A 94 -1.01 4.32 16.87
N TYR A 95 -2.11 3.65 17.15
CA TYR A 95 -3.11 4.15 18.10
C TYR A 95 -3.66 2.99 18.92
N THR A 96 -4.15 3.32 20.10
CA THR A 96 -4.70 2.33 21.04
C THR A 96 -6.16 2.63 21.30
N LYS A 97 -7.00 1.59 21.23
CA LYS A 97 -8.42 1.67 21.56
C LYS A 97 -8.74 0.72 22.70
N LYS A 98 -9.62 1.17 23.61
CA LYS A 98 -10.23 0.29 24.59
C LYS A 98 -11.40 -0.42 23.95
N VAL A 99 -11.40 -1.75 24.05
CA VAL A 99 -12.50 -2.59 23.57
C VAL A 99 -13.16 -3.23 24.80
N THR A 100 -14.46 -3.02 24.95
CA THR A 100 -15.24 -3.64 26.02
C THR A 100 -15.98 -4.85 25.46
N ASN A 101 -15.72 -6.02 26.03
CA ASN A 101 -16.41 -7.24 25.68
C ASN A 101 -17.52 -7.49 26.69
N ASN A 102 -18.75 -7.62 26.22
CA ASN A 102 -19.92 -7.96 27.04
C ASN A 102 -20.23 -9.44 26.88
N TYR A 103 -20.32 -10.16 27.99
CA TYR A 103 -20.63 -11.58 27.99
C TYR A 103 -22.09 -11.84 28.41
N PRO A 104 -22.68 -12.96 27.96
CA PRO A 104 -24.10 -13.27 28.28
C PRO A 104 -24.41 -13.36 29.77
N ASP A 105 -23.41 -13.67 30.61
CA ASP A 105 -23.56 -13.77 32.06
C ASP A 105 -23.56 -12.41 32.80
N GLY A 106 -23.47 -11.30 32.03
CA GLY A 106 -23.43 -9.95 32.56
C GLY A 106 -22.03 -9.42 32.90
N THR A 107 -21.01 -10.25 32.73
CA THR A 107 -19.63 -9.82 32.93
C THR A 107 -19.13 -8.97 31.77
N LYS A 108 -18.17 -8.06 32.07
CA LYS A 108 -17.54 -7.19 31.07
C LYS A 108 -16.04 -7.25 31.25
N THR A 109 -15.33 -7.32 30.14
CA THR A 109 -13.87 -7.15 30.13
C THR A 109 -13.50 -5.98 29.25
N THR A 110 -12.49 -5.24 29.66
CA THR A 110 -11.95 -4.13 28.86
C THR A 110 -10.51 -4.43 28.51
N GLU A 111 -10.23 -4.40 27.23
CA GLU A 111 -8.89 -4.63 26.67
C GLU A 111 -8.41 -3.41 25.91
N LYS A 112 -7.10 -3.16 25.95
CA LYS A 112 -6.47 -2.17 25.10
C LYS A 112 -5.86 -2.87 23.90
N ASN A 113 -6.32 -2.52 22.71
CA ASN A 113 -5.75 -3.03 21.47
C ASN A 113 -4.99 -1.94 20.76
N THR A 114 -3.81 -2.28 20.26
CA THR A 114 -2.98 -1.37 19.48
C THR A 114 -3.17 -1.67 17.99
N TYR A 115 -3.39 -0.61 17.23
CA TYR A 115 -3.62 -0.67 15.78
C TYR A 115 -2.57 0.16 15.07
N ILE A 116 -2.28 -0.21 13.83
CA ILE A 116 -1.31 0.48 12.96
C ILE A 116 -2.05 1.18 11.82
N ASN A 117 -1.75 2.44 11.61
CA ASN A 117 -2.17 3.20 10.45
C ASN A 117 -1.11 3.12 9.33
N PRO A 118 -1.48 3.38 8.09
CA PRO A 118 -2.84 3.51 7.58
C PRO A 118 -3.49 2.16 7.31
N SER A 119 -4.81 2.12 7.17
CA SER A 119 -5.47 0.98 6.53
C SER A 119 -5.45 1.20 5.02
N ILE A 120 -5.16 0.15 4.26
CA ILE A 120 -5.22 0.16 2.81
C ILE A 120 -6.46 -0.64 2.39
N PHE A 121 -7.31 -0.04 1.57
CA PHE A 121 -8.53 -0.68 1.16
C PHE A 121 -8.29 -1.60 -0.02
N CYS A 122 -8.59 -2.89 0.17
CA CYS A 122 -8.65 -3.89 -0.88
C CYS A 122 -10.10 -4.37 -0.98
N GLN A 123 -10.61 -4.48 -2.20
CA GLN A 123 -11.91 -5.12 -2.42
C GLN A 123 -11.70 -6.61 -2.67
N ASP A 124 -12.65 -7.42 -2.21
CA ASP A 124 -12.65 -8.87 -2.41
C ASP A 124 -12.88 -9.26 -3.88
N SER A 125 -13.21 -8.31 -4.72
CA SER A 125 -13.35 -8.52 -6.15
C SER A 125 -12.05 -8.21 -6.88
N GLU A 126 -11.99 -8.55 -8.15
CA GLU A 126 -10.84 -8.32 -9.04
C GLU A 126 -10.37 -6.86 -9.13
N GLN A 127 -11.11 -5.93 -8.51
CA GLN A 127 -10.75 -4.52 -8.49
C GLN A 127 -9.99 -4.19 -7.22
N ASN A 128 -8.69 -4.17 -7.32
CA ASN A 128 -7.85 -3.62 -6.27
C ASN A 128 -7.95 -2.09 -6.28
N ASN A 129 -7.95 -1.48 -5.10
CA ASN A 129 -7.89 -0.02 -4.98
C ASN A 129 -6.48 0.53 -5.24
N LEU A 130 -5.65 -0.27 -5.86
CA LEU A 130 -4.32 0.11 -6.32
C LEU A 130 -4.34 0.25 -7.84
N PHE A 131 -4.06 1.44 -8.33
CA PHE A 131 -4.06 1.73 -9.76
C PHE A 131 -2.66 2.16 -10.21
N ILE A 132 -2.20 1.57 -11.31
CA ILE A 132 -0.96 1.98 -11.96
C ILE A 132 -1.33 2.67 -13.27
N ILE A 133 -0.81 3.86 -13.47
CA ILE A 133 -0.89 4.57 -14.74
C ILE A 133 0.45 4.46 -15.42
N ILE A 134 0.44 3.88 -16.59
CA ILE A 134 1.62 3.57 -17.38
C ILE A 134 1.68 4.50 -18.59
N LYS A 135 2.88 4.98 -18.91
CA LYS A 135 3.11 5.76 -20.14
C LYS A 135 4.08 4.99 -21.02
N SER A 136 3.65 4.68 -22.23
CA SER A 136 4.51 4.10 -23.24
C SER A 136 5.30 5.17 -23.97
N ARG A 137 6.55 4.86 -24.33
CA ARG A 137 7.35 5.65 -25.25
C ARG A 137 7.59 4.80 -26.49
N SER A 138 7.14 5.31 -27.59
CA SER A 138 7.48 4.73 -28.89
C SER A 138 8.91 5.04 -29.27
#